data_a01aa5e8a04f2d3277b5a8585fb9b88d
#
_entry.id   a01aa5e8a04f2d3277b5a8585fb9b88d
#
_cell.length_a   1.000
_cell.length_b   1.000
_cell.length_c   1.000
_cell.angle_alpha   90.00
_cell.angle_beta   90.00
_cell.angle_gamma   90.00
#
_symmetry.space_group_name_H-M   'P 1'
#
loop_
_entity.id
_entity.type
_entity.pdbx_description
1 polymer ?
#
loop_
_entity_poly.entity_id
_entity_poly.type
_entity_poly.pdbx_seq_one_letter_code
_entity_poly.pdbx_strand_id
1 'polypeptide(L)'
;MEGYGDAGEYLERYLGDAYKAELLQLVTDAAKTGIPVVGSINCVGTGDAWIEYASSMQAAGASALELNIFLLPTDRQASAQQIEQHYADIVRKVAAAVTIPVSVKLPMRLTNVLSLGDALLGRGARGLVLYNRFFEPDIDIEKMCFVNGDPFSEPTELRNVLRSTALCAHALPQLDIAVSTGVHDGAAAVKALLCGAAAVQVCTAIHRHGYEVIGTINRFIDEWAARQGFDSLGEFCGRMDYGSSEGEFYQRVQYMKYFPHGEE
;
A
#
# COMPACT_ATOMS: atom_id res chain seq x y z
N MET A 1 -29.58 -14.86 8.74
CA MET A 1 -28.78 -13.66 8.48
C MET A 1 -28.20 -13.19 9.80
N GLU A 2 -27.31 -14.00 10.34
CA GLU A 2 -26.55 -13.74 11.57
C GLU A 2 -25.12 -14.10 11.25
N GLY A 3 -24.28 -13.15 10.87
CA GLY A 3 -22.92 -13.52 10.53
C GLY A 3 -21.92 -12.40 10.30
N TYR A 4 -22.34 -11.13 10.33
CA TYR A 4 -21.42 -9.99 10.13
C TYR A 4 -21.50 -8.92 11.24
N GLY A 5 -22.30 -9.12 12.27
CA GLY A 5 -22.26 -8.31 13.50
C GLY A 5 -20.97 -8.51 14.30
N ASP A 6 -20.39 -9.71 14.20
CA ASP A 6 -19.24 -10.13 14.99
C ASP A 6 -17.91 -9.53 14.59
N ALA A 7 -17.75 -9.00 13.36
CA ALA A 7 -16.46 -8.45 12.93
C ALA A 7 -16.10 -7.15 13.69
N GLY A 8 -17.11 -6.33 14.02
CA GLY A 8 -16.93 -5.14 14.85
C GLY A 8 -16.61 -5.51 16.31
N GLU A 9 -17.37 -6.43 16.90
CA GLU A 9 -17.13 -6.93 18.24
C GLU A 9 -15.82 -7.72 18.35
N TYR A 10 -15.44 -8.46 17.29
CA TYR A 10 -14.16 -9.17 17.23
C TYR A 10 -12.98 -8.20 17.18
N LEU A 11 -13.08 -7.12 16.43
CA LEU A 11 -12.08 -6.04 16.39
C LEU A 11 -12.03 -5.28 17.72
N GLU A 12 -13.17 -4.95 18.32
CA GLU A 12 -13.21 -4.32 19.65
C GLU A 12 -12.64 -5.23 20.74
N ARG A 13 -12.82 -6.54 20.65
CA ARG A 13 -12.27 -7.52 21.59
C ARG A 13 -10.76 -7.71 21.42
N TYR A 14 -10.24 -7.62 20.19
CA TYR A 14 -8.79 -7.70 19.92
C TYR A 14 -8.07 -6.36 20.10
N LEU A 15 -8.78 -5.24 19.99
CA LEU A 15 -8.25 -3.89 20.16
C LEU A 15 -8.51 -3.33 21.56
N GLY A 16 -8.70 -4.20 22.56
CA GLY A 16 -8.78 -3.77 23.94
C GLY A 16 -7.56 -2.93 24.36
N ASP A 17 -7.73 -2.10 25.36
CA ASP A 17 -6.73 -1.14 25.85
C ASP A 17 -5.32 -1.76 26.05
N ALA A 18 -5.25 -3.05 26.37
CA ALA A 18 -3.98 -3.78 26.53
C ALA A 18 -3.21 -3.94 25.21
N TYR A 19 -3.89 -4.31 24.12
CA TYR A 19 -3.25 -4.44 22.80
C TYR A 19 -2.79 -3.07 22.25
N LYS A 20 -3.59 -2.03 22.47
CA LYS A 20 -3.22 -0.67 22.13
C LYS A 20 -1.96 -0.24 22.88
N ALA A 21 -1.87 -0.53 24.19
CA ALA A 21 -0.71 -0.19 24.99
C ALA A 21 0.55 -0.93 24.53
N GLU A 22 0.46 -2.23 24.20
CA GLU A 22 1.57 -3.01 23.65
C GLU A 22 2.04 -2.47 22.30
N LEU A 23 1.14 -2.13 21.41
CA LEU A 23 1.45 -1.55 20.10
C LEU A 23 2.16 -0.20 20.23
N LEU A 24 1.67 0.68 21.10
CA LEU A 24 2.30 1.98 21.36
C LEU A 24 3.68 1.83 22.02
N GLN A 25 3.84 0.84 22.90
CA GLN A 25 5.14 0.52 23.48
C GLN A 25 6.12 0.01 22.41
N LEU A 26 5.67 -0.84 21.49
CA LEU A 26 6.48 -1.31 20.35
C LEU A 26 6.95 -0.13 19.48
N VAL A 27 6.06 0.81 19.16
CA VAL A 27 6.42 2.04 18.42
C VAL A 27 7.47 2.84 19.18
N THR A 28 7.28 3.02 20.49
CA THR A 28 8.23 3.77 21.35
C THR A 28 9.60 3.09 21.36
N ASP A 29 9.66 1.77 21.42
CA ASP A 29 10.93 1.04 21.45
C ASP A 29 11.59 1.02 20.07
N ALA A 30 10.83 0.87 19.00
CA ALA A 30 11.32 0.94 17.63
C ALA A 30 11.89 2.33 17.31
N ALA A 31 11.25 3.41 17.75
CA ALA A 31 11.73 4.77 17.53
C ALA A 31 13.13 5.04 18.15
N LYS A 32 13.48 4.35 19.25
CA LYS A 32 14.81 4.44 19.87
C LYS A 32 15.94 3.89 19.01
N THR A 33 15.64 3.09 18.01
CA THR A 33 16.65 2.52 17.11
C THR A 33 17.25 3.54 16.13
N GLY A 34 16.62 4.72 15.99
CA GLY A 34 17.01 5.74 15.03
C GLY A 34 16.53 5.49 13.61
N ILE A 35 15.80 4.39 13.37
CA ILE A 35 15.14 4.11 12.09
C ILE A 35 13.74 4.76 12.11
N PRO A 36 13.33 5.49 11.06
CA PRO A 36 11.98 6.03 10.99
C PRO A 36 10.91 4.96 11.12
N VAL A 37 9.94 5.20 11.98
CA VAL A 37 8.83 4.27 12.24
C VAL A 37 7.56 4.82 11.62
N VAL A 38 6.92 4.05 10.74
CA VAL A 38 5.61 4.37 10.18
C VAL A 38 4.55 3.57 10.93
N GLY A 39 3.68 4.27 11.67
CA GLY A 39 2.56 3.65 12.36
C GLY A 39 1.42 3.35 11.38
N SER A 40 1.08 2.06 11.17
CA SER A 40 -0.05 1.67 10.31
C SER A 40 -1.31 1.49 11.16
N ILE A 41 -2.37 2.21 10.80
CA ILE A 41 -3.64 2.25 11.53
C ILE A 41 -4.76 1.69 10.67
N ASN A 42 -5.56 0.83 11.26
CA ASN A 42 -6.81 0.33 10.67
C ASN A 42 -7.94 0.50 11.69
N CYS A 43 -8.93 1.35 11.37
CA CYS A 43 -10.10 1.57 12.21
C CYS A 43 -11.39 1.37 11.42
N VAL A 44 -12.47 1.07 12.11
CA VAL A 44 -13.80 0.94 11.51
C VAL A 44 -14.51 2.31 11.48
N GLY A 45 -15.23 2.58 10.39
CA GLY A 45 -16.02 3.81 10.24
C GLY A 45 -15.18 5.08 10.03
N THR A 46 -15.81 6.25 10.16
CA THR A 46 -15.21 7.59 9.98
C THR A 46 -15.05 8.35 11.30
N GLY A 47 -15.15 7.64 12.41
CA GLY A 47 -15.24 8.21 13.74
C GLY A 47 -13.93 8.75 14.30
N ASP A 48 -14.00 9.17 15.56
CA ASP A 48 -12.88 9.78 16.29
C ASP A 48 -11.76 8.79 16.61
N ALA A 49 -12.00 7.49 16.51
CA ALA A 49 -11.00 6.45 16.70
C ALA A 49 -9.75 6.65 15.80
N TRP A 50 -9.95 7.08 14.54
CA TRP A 50 -8.85 7.41 13.65
C TRP A 50 -7.94 8.51 14.21
N ILE A 51 -8.55 9.55 14.78
CA ILE A 51 -7.85 10.70 15.37
C ILE A 51 -7.10 10.26 16.63
N GLU A 52 -7.76 9.49 17.48
CA GLU A 52 -7.19 9.01 18.73
C GLU A 52 -5.98 8.11 18.50
N TYR A 53 -6.09 7.12 17.59
CA TYR A 53 -4.96 6.25 17.25
C TYR A 53 -3.82 7.01 16.57
N ALA A 54 -4.14 7.93 15.65
CA ALA A 54 -3.14 8.76 14.98
C ALA A 54 -2.34 9.61 15.98
N SER A 55 -3.03 10.28 16.89
CA SER A 55 -2.40 11.09 17.93
C SER A 55 -1.55 10.25 18.90
N SER A 56 -2.07 9.07 19.26
CA SER A 56 -1.33 8.14 20.13
C SER A 56 -0.06 7.61 19.48
N MET A 57 -0.11 7.25 18.18
CA MET A 57 1.06 6.82 17.42
C MET A 57 2.10 7.91 17.30
N GLN A 58 1.69 9.15 17.01
CA GLN A 58 2.60 10.31 16.99
C GLN A 58 3.25 10.52 18.37
N ALA A 59 2.46 10.48 19.43
CA ALA A 59 2.97 10.64 20.80
C ALA A 59 3.95 9.51 21.20
N ALA A 60 3.77 8.30 20.68
CA ALA A 60 4.67 7.17 20.88
C ALA A 60 5.99 7.28 20.09
N GLY A 61 6.11 8.26 19.18
CA GLY A 61 7.34 8.50 18.42
C GLY A 61 7.31 8.01 16.97
N ALA A 62 6.14 7.70 16.41
CA ALA A 62 6.02 7.41 14.98
C ALA A 62 6.48 8.62 14.16
N SER A 63 7.25 8.39 13.11
CA SER A 63 7.77 9.40 12.18
C SER A 63 6.78 9.75 11.07
N ALA A 64 5.86 8.83 10.77
CA ALA A 64 4.77 8.98 9.81
C ALA A 64 3.63 8.02 10.13
N LEU A 65 2.49 8.23 9.48
CA LEU A 65 1.33 7.34 9.58
C LEU A 65 1.00 6.73 8.22
N GLU A 66 0.55 5.47 8.25
CA GLU A 66 -0.14 4.81 7.15
C GLU A 66 -1.59 4.55 7.57
N LEU A 67 -2.55 5.14 6.86
CA LEU A 67 -3.96 4.87 7.07
C LEU A 67 -4.36 3.71 6.16
N ASN A 68 -4.53 2.54 6.73
CA ASN A 68 -5.00 1.35 6.04
C ASN A 68 -6.53 1.32 6.06
N ILE A 69 -7.14 2.13 5.18
CA ILE A 69 -8.59 2.28 5.11
C ILE A 69 -9.13 1.13 4.28
N PHE A 70 -9.87 0.24 4.95
CA PHE A 70 -10.53 -0.88 4.31
C PHE A 70 -12.04 -0.62 4.23
N LEU A 71 -12.58 -0.55 3.01
CA LEU A 71 -14.00 -0.46 2.76
C LEU A 71 -14.39 -1.56 1.75
N LEU A 72 -15.28 -2.45 2.15
CA LEU A 72 -15.95 -3.37 1.24
C LEU A 72 -17.37 -2.84 1.00
N PRO A 73 -17.64 -2.20 -0.14
CA PRO A 73 -18.97 -1.67 -0.42
C PRO A 73 -19.95 -2.81 -0.72
N THR A 74 -20.85 -3.04 0.20
CA THR A 74 -21.93 -4.05 0.09
C THR A 74 -23.29 -3.44 -0.26
N ASP A 75 -23.43 -2.12 -0.11
CA ASP A 75 -24.63 -1.40 -0.50
C ASP A 75 -24.60 -1.03 -1.99
N ARG A 76 -25.53 -1.58 -2.76
CA ARG A 76 -25.68 -1.31 -4.19
C ARG A 76 -26.04 0.16 -4.51
N GLN A 77 -26.49 0.93 -3.54
CA GLN A 77 -26.84 2.34 -3.71
C GLN A 77 -25.66 3.28 -3.42
N ALA A 78 -24.60 2.79 -2.78
CA ALA A 78 -23.39 3.56 -2.55
C ALA A 78 -22.67 3.84 -3.87
N SER A 79 -22.57 5.11 -4.24
CA SER A 79 -21.83 5.53 -5.42
C SER A 79 -20.32 5.50 -5.17
N ALA A 80 -19.50 5.37 -6.24
CA ALA A 80 -18.05 5.46 -6.14
C ALA A 80 -17.62 6.78 -5.48
N GLN A 81 -18.27 7.89 -5.80
CA GLN A 81 -18.00 9.20 -5.20
C GLN A 81 -18.22 9.22 -3.69
N GLN A 82 -19.29 8.57 -3.20
CA GLN A 82 -19.55 8.48 -1.76
C GLN A 82 -18.47 7.68 -1.04
N ILE A 83 -17.99 6.58 -1.67
CA ILE A 83 -16.91 5.76 -1.13
C ILE A 83 -15.61 6.55 -1.10
N GLU A 84 -15.23 7.22 -2.19
CA GLU A 84 -14.04 8.07 -2.28
C GLU A 84 -14.09 9.25 -1.28
N GLN A 85 -15.28 9.85 -1.08
CA GLN A 85 -15.48 10.90 -0.08
C GLN A 85 -15.21 10.39 1.34
N HIS A 86 -15.53 9.13 1.63
CA HIS A 86 -15.23 8.51 2.92
C HIS A 86 -13.72 8.47 3.20
N TYR A 87 -12.91 8.06 2.21
CA TYR A 87 -11.46 8.14 2.31
C TYR A 87 -10.97 9.57 2.57
N ALA A 88 -11.49 10.51 1.78
CA ALA A 88 -11.12 11.93 1.87
C ALA A 88 -11.45 12.54 3.25
N ASP A 89 -12.58 12.17 3.86
CA ASP A 89 -12.98 12.67 5.16
C ASP A 89 -12.13 12.12 6.30
N ILE A 90 -11.76 10.83 6.26
CA ILE A 90 -10.82 10.25 7.23
C ILE A 90 -9.47 10.96 7.14
N VAL A 91 -8.89 11.07 5.93
CA VAL A 91 -7.59 11.71 5.72
C VAL A 91 -7.60 13.15 6.21
N ARG A 92 -8.64 13.94 5.88
CA ARG A 92 -8.77 15.32 6.34
C ARG A 92 -8.76 15.42 7.87
N LYS A 93 -9.52 14.55 8.55
CA LYS A 93 -9.59 14.54 10.02
C LYS A 93 -8.25 14.20 10.65
N VAL A 94 -7.60 13.14 10.16
CA VAL A 94 -6.32 12.69 10.70
C VAL A 94 -5.22 13.72 10.41
N ALA A 95 -5.10 14.21 9.18
CA ALA A 95 -4.09 15.19 8.81
C ALA A 95 -4.23 16.52 9.58
N ALA A 96 -5.44 16.87 10.02
CA ALA A 96 -5.65 18.03 10.89
C ALA A 96 -5.26 17.79 12.36
N ALA A 97 -5.18 16.54 12.79
CA ALA A 97 -4.93 16.17 14.19
C ALA A 97 -3.47 15.87 14.49
N VAL A 98 -2.64 15.60 13.48
CA VAL A 98 -1.23 15.24 13.63
C VAL A 98 -0.33 16.19 12.84
N THR A 99 0.96 16.22 13.19
CA THR A 99 1.98 17.03 12.49
C THR A 99 2.93 16.19 11.65
N ILE A 100 2.93 14.88 11.86
CA ILE A 100 3.71 13.92 11.07
C ILE A 100 3.02 13.61 9.73
N PRO A 101 3.78 13.23 8.68
CA PRO A 101 3.21 12.90 7.37
C PRO A 101 2.21 11.75 7.45
N VAL A 102 1.17 11.84 6.62
CA VAL A 102 0.12 10.82 6.51
C VAL A 102 0.14 10.22 5.11
N SER A 103 0.29 8.91 5.02
CA SER A 103 0.10 8.12 3.80
C SER A 103 -1.21 7.34 3.87
N VAL A 104 -1.74 6.96 2.70
CA VAL A 104 -2.98 6.20 2.60
C VAL A 104 -2.73 4.92 1.82
N LYS A 105 -3.01 3.78 2.44
CA LYS A 105 -2.97 2.49 1.76
C LYS A 105 -4.30 2.19 1.12
N LEU A 106 -4.27 2.05 -0.20
CA LEU A 106 -5.46 1.94 -1.03
C LEU A 106 -5.77 0.48 -1.40
N PRO A 107 -7.04 0.15 -1.64
CA PRO A 107 -7.41 -1.12 -2.24
C PRO A 107 -7.05 -1.14 -3.73
N MET A 108 -6.80 -2.33 -4.28
CA MET A 108 -6.45 -2.46 -5.71
C MET A 108 -7.63 -2.17 -6.65
N ARG A 109 -8.86 -2.35 -6.18
CA ARG A 109 -10.08 -2.21 -6.98
C ARG A 109 -10.64 -0.80 -6.87
N LEU A 110 -10.09 0.11 -7.66
CA LEU A 110 -10.52 1.50 -7.76
C LEU A 110 -10.91 1.85 -9.20
N THR A 111 -11.88 2.74 -9.37
CA THR A 111 -12.29 3.22 -10.69
C THR A 111 -11.20 4.11 -11.30
N ASN A 112 -10.66 5.06 -10.51
CA ASN A 112 -9.62 5.98 -10.94
C ASN A 112 -8.71 6.35 -9.75
N VAL A 113 -7.55 5.69 -9.67
CA VAL A 113 -6.57 5.91 -8.60
C VAL A 113 -5.98 7.33 -8.64
N LEU A 114 -5.87 7.94 -9.82
CA LEU A 114 -5.34 9.30 -9.96
C LEU A 114 -6.28 10.34 -9.37
N SER A 115 -7.58 10.22 -9.68
CA SER A 115 -8.61 11.12 -9.14
C SER A 115 -8.70 11.02 -7.63
N LEU A 116 -8.68 9.79 -7.09
CA LEU A 116 -8.68 9.60 -5.64
C LEU A 116 -7.38 10.14 -5.01
N GLY A 117 -6.22 9.86 -5.61
CA GLY A 117 -4.93 10.34 -5.12
C GLY A 117 -4.86 11.88 -5.06
N ASP A 118 -5.33 12.57 -6.08
CA ASP A 118 -5.43 14.03 -6.10
C ASP A 118 -6.36 14.57 -5.00
N ALA A 119 -7.52 13.94 -4.84
CA ALA A 119 -8.44 14.30 -3.78
C ALA A 119 -7.84 14.10 -2.38
N LEU A 120 -7.08 13.02 -2.16
CA LEU A 120 -6.40 12.75 -0.89
C LEU A 120 -5.25 13.73 -0.63
N LEU A 121 -4.47 14.08 -1.67
CA LEU A 121 -3.45 15.14 -1.60
C LEU A 121 -4.08 16.45 -1.11
N GLY A 122 -5.20 16.87 -1.69
CA GLY A 122 -5.95 18.06 -1.30
C GLY A 122 -6.50 17.99 0.14
N ARG A 123 -6.55 16.81 0.77
CA ARG A 123 -6.96 16.59 2.16
C ARG A 123 -5.79 16.42 3.13
N GLY A 124 -4.56 16.53 2.64
CA GLY A 124 -3.35 16.52 3.49
C GLY A 124 -2.55 15.23 3.46
N ALA A 125 -2.90 14.24 2.62
CA ALA A 125 -2.05 13.10 2.38
C ALA A 125 -0.70 13.54 1.80
N ARG A 126 0.37 12.80 2.14
CA ARG A 126 1.73 12.99 1.60
C ARG A 126 2.24 11.77 0.86
N GLY A 127 1.55 10.64 0.94
CA GLY A 127 1.91 9.44 0.22
C GLY A 127 0.73 8.52 -0.01
N LEU A 128 0.90 7.62 -0.99
CA LEU A 128 -0.01 6.52 -1.27
C LEU A 128 0.75 5.20 -1.18
N VAL A 129 0.11 4.20 -0.61
CA VAL A 129 0.61 2.83 -0.63
C VAL A 129 -0.24 2.00 -1.57
N LEU A 130 0.37 1.49 -2.62
CA LEU A 130 -0.26 0.70 -3.67
C LEU A 130 0.26 -0.74 -3.61
N TYR A 131 -0.52 -1.76 -3.24
CA TYR A 131 -1.88 -1.71 -2.75
C TYR A 131 -2.02 -2.57 -1.48
N ASN A 132 -3.15 -2.41 -0.77
CA ASN A 132 -3.55 -3.40 0.22
C ASN A 132 -3.94 -4.68 -0.50
N ARG A 133 -3.41 -5.83 -0.02
CA ARG A 133 -3.83 -7.14 -0.49
C ARG A 133 -5.01 -7.60 0.34
N PHE A 134 -6.16 -7.73 -0.30
CA PHE A 134 -7.31 -8.30 0.35
C PHE A 134 -7.11 -9.79 0.59
N PHE A 135 -7.60 -10.25 1.70
CA PHE A 135 -7.80 -11.66 1.94
C PHE A 135 -9.00 -12.11 1.08
N GLU A 136 -8.72 -12.89 0.05
CA GLU A 136 -9.77 -13.41 -0.82
C GLU A 136 -10.19 -14.80 -0.30
N PRO A 137 -11.50 -15.02 -0.03
CA PRO A 137 -11.99 -16.32 0.37
C PRO A 137 -11.92 -17.31 -0.79
N ASP A 138 -11.72 -18.59 -0.46
CA ASP A 138 -11.86 -19.69 -1.40
C ASP A 138 -13.01 -20.61 -0.98
N ILE A 139 -13.40 -21.56 -1.83
CA ILE A 139 -14.55 -22.42 -1.60
C ILE A 139 -14.15 -23.88 -1.71
N ASP A 140 -14.38 -24.65 -0.65
CA ASP A 140 -14.37 -26.11 -0.70
C ASP A 140 -15.68 -26.58 -1.36
N ILE A 141 -15.58 -27.04 -2.59
CA ILE A 141 -16.74 -27.42 -3.40
C ILE A 141 -17.41 -28.69 -2.90
N GLU A 142 -16.67 -29.57 -2.21
CA GLU A 142 -17.22 -30.82 -1.67
C GLU A 142 -18.03 -30.57 -0.39
N LYS A 143 -17.52 -29.66 0.45
CA LYS A 143 -18.18 -29.27 1.70
C LYS A 143 -19.15 -28.10 1.56
N MET A 144 -19.11 -27.42 0.39
CA MET A 144 -19.89 -26.18 0.11
C MET A 144 -19.72 -25.14 1.22
N CYS A 145 -18.48 -24.90 1.64
CA CYS A 145 -18.14 -23.92 2.66
C CYS A 145 -16.95 -23.05 2.25
N PHE A 146 -16.83 -21.88 2.86
CA PHE A 146 -15.65 -21.05 2.68
C PHE A 146 -14.43 -21.67 3.37
N VAL A 147 -13.30 -21.57 2.70
CA VAL A 147 -11.98 -21.91 3.25
C VAL A 147 -11.06 -20.71 3.14
N ASN A 148 -10.06 -20.68 4.00
CA ASN A 148 -9.07 -19.62 3.97
C ASN A 148 -8.19 -19.78 2.73
N GLY A 149 -8.12 -18.73 1.90
CA GLY A 149 -7.10 -18.61 0.86
C GLY A 149 -5.71 -18.40 1.46
N ASP A 150 -4.69 -18.41 0.62
CA ASP A 150 -3.32 -18.14 1.07
C ASP A 150 -3.20 -16.66 1.49
N PRO A 151 -2.84 -16.34 2.76
CA PRO A 151 -2.63 -14.97 3.22
C PRO A 151 -1.39 -14.32 2.61
N PHE A 152 -0.48 -15.10 2.02
CA PHE A 152 0.78 -14.61 1.47
C PHE A 152 0.62 -14.16 0.01
N SER A 153 1.35 -13.11 -0.35
CA SER A 153 1.40 -12.63 -1.73
C SER A 153 2.28 -13.54 -2.59
N GLU A 154 1.99 -13.55 -3.89
CA GLU A 154 2.83 -14.17 -4.90
C GLU A 154 3.65 -13.12 -5.66
N PRO A 155 4.90 -13.44 -6.12
CA PRO A 155 5.74 -12.49 -6.88
C PRO A 155 5.08 -11.94 -8.13
N THR A 156 4.16 -12.70 -8.74
CA THR A 156 3.40 -12.29 -9.93
C THR A 156 2.43 -11.14 -9.68
N GLU A 157 2.00 -10.95 -8.44
CA GLU A 157 1.08 -9.88 -8.05
C GLU A 157 1.69 -8.48 -8.22
N LEU A 158 3.02 -8.35 -8.17
CA LEU A 158 3.72 -7.09 -8.41
C LEU A 158 3.30 -6.43 -9.71
N ARG A 159 3.04 -7.20 -10.78
CA ARG A 159 2.65 -6.65 -12.08
C ARG A 159 1.37 -5.82 -12.04
N ASN A 160 0.45 -6.17 -11.13
CA ASN A 160 -0.80 -5.43 -10.95
C ASN A 160 -0.58 -4.03 -10.33
N VAL A 161 0.56 -3.84 -9.66
CA VAL A 161 0.90 -2.61 -8.94
C VAL A 161 1.74 -1.66 -9.80
N LEU A 162 2.67 -2.19 -10.61
CA LEU A 162 3.64 -1.38 -11.37
C LEU A 162 2.97 -0.31 -12.26
N ARG A 163 1.88 -0.67 -12.95
CA ARG A 163 1.16 0.28 -13.82
C ARG A 163 0.63 1.48 -13.02
N SER A 164 -0.04 1.21 -11.92
CA SER A 164 -0.61 2.27 -11.09
C SER A 164 0.48 3.11 -10.43
N THR A 165 1.59 2.48 -10.04
CA THR A 165 2.76 3.19 -9.52
C THR A 165 3.30 4.18 -10.54
N ALA A 166 3.55 3.73 -11.77
CA ALA A 166 4.07 4.57 -12.84
C ALA A 166 3.12 5.73 -13.20
N LEU A 167 1.81 5.48 -13.21
CA LEU A 167 0.80 6.50 -13.45
C LEU A 167 0.77 7.54 -12.31
N CYS A 168 0.73 7.07 -11.05
CA CYS A 168 0.64 7.97 -9.89
C CYS A 168 1.93 8.77 -9.69
N ALA A 169 3.10 8.16 -9.81
CA ALA A 169 4.38 8.85 -9.68
C ALA A 169 4.53 9.97 -10.71
N HIS A 170 4.07 9.75 -11.95
CA HIS A 170 4.10 10.77 -13.00
C HIS A 170 3.06 11.88 -12.79
N ALA A 171 1.80 11.51 -12.52
CA ALA A 171 0.69 12.45 -12.48
C ALA A 171 0.55 13.19 -11.15
N LEU A 172 1.07 12.65 -10.06
CA LEU A 172 0.93 13.17 -8.70
C LEU A 172 2.32 13.32 -8.02
N PRO A 173 3.23 14.14 -8.58
CA PRO A 173 4.62 14.23 -8.11
C PRO A 173 4.76 14.81 -6.69
N GLN A 174 3.69 15.29 -6.09
CA GLN A 174 3.66 15.76 -4.70
C GLN A 174 3.36 14.64 -3.69
N LEU A 175 3.02 13.43 -4.17
CA LEU A 175 2.77 12.26 -3.34
C LEU A 175 3.91 11.26 -3.47
N ASP A 176 4.48 10.85 -2.37
CA ASP A 176 5.37 9.69 -2.35
C ASP A 176 4.56 8.41 -2.57
N ILE A 177 5.00 7.57 -3.51
CA ILE A 177 4.32 6.32 -3.81
C ILE A 177 5.12 5.16 -3.22
N ALA A 178 4.50 4.39 -2.34
CA ALA A 178 5.06 3.14 -1.85
C ALA A 178 4.39 1.95 -2.53
N VAL A 179 5.20 0.99 -3.00
CA VAL A 179 4.71 -0.26 -3.57
C VAL A 179 4.56 -1.31 -2.47
N SER A 180 3.39 -1.89 -2.39
CA SER A 180 3.08 -3.03 -1.51
C SER A 180 2.51 -4.19 -2.34
N THR A 181 2.72 -5.42 -1.88
CA THR A 181 2.30 -6.66 -2.54
C THR A 181 3.24 -7.11 -3.68
N GLY A 182 3.68 -8.35 -3.61
CA GLY A 182 4.51 -8.98 -4.64
C GLY A 182 6.00 -8.60 -4.63
N VAL A 183 6.47 -7.83 -3.64
CA VAL A 183 7.91 -7.54 -3.46
C VAL A 183 8.54 -8.65 -2.63
N HIS A 184 9.23 -9.56 -3.30
CA HIS A 184 9.85 -10.74 -2.67
C HIS A 184 11.37 -10.73 -2.76
N ASP A 185 11.95 -9.96 -3.67
CA ASP A 185 13.39 -9.90 -3.93
C ASP A 185 13.84 -8.51 -4.40
N GLY A 186 15.14 -8.35 -4.60
CA GLY A 186 15.71 -7.08 -5.05
C GLY A 186 15.31 -6.71 -6.48
N ALA A 187 15.06 -7.67 -7.35
CA ALA A 187 14.60 -7.39 -8.70
C ALA A 187 13.19 -6.80 -8.71
N ALA A 188 12.31 -7.29 -7.82
CA ALA A 188 10.98 -6.73 -7.60
C ALA A 188 11.06 -5.29 -7.08
N ALA A 189 11.97 -5.02 -6.13
CA ALA A 189 12.19 -3.68 -5.60
C ALA A 189 12.71 -2.71 -6.68
N VAL A 190 13.69 -3.12 -7.49
CA VAL A 190 14.20 -2.31 -8.62
C VAL A 190 13.09 -1.98 -9.61
N LYS A 191 12.23 -2.93 -9.96
CA LYS A 191 11.09 -2.67 -10.87
C LYS A 191 10.14 -1.60 -10.30
N ALA A 192 9.86 -1.65 -9.00
CA ALA A 192 9.02 -0.65 -8.34
C ALA A 192 9.68 0.74 -8.37
N LEU A 193 10.97 0.83 -8.04
CA LEU A 193 11.74 2.08 -8.06
C LEU A 193 11.81 2.66 -9.48
N LEU A 194 12.06 1.85 -10.50
CA LEU A 194 12.04 2.29 -11.90
C LEU A 194 10.67 2.87 -12.32
N CYS A 195 9.57 2.35 -11.78
CA CYS A 195 8.23 2.91 -12.00
C CYS A 195 7.96 4.18 -11.19
N GLY A 196 8.90 4.66 -10.36
CA GLY A 196 8.79 5.89 -9.58
C GLY A 196 8.31 5.68 -8.14
N ALA A 197 8.40 4.46 -7.60
CA ALA A 197 8.16 4.26 -6.18
C ALA A 197 9.25 4.93 -5.34
N ALA A 198 8.86 5.66 -4.30
CA ALA A 198 9.76 6.21 -3.29
C ALA A 198 10.16 5.16 -2.25
N ALA A 199 9.32 4.13 -2.06
CA ALA A 199 9.58 3.04 -1.11
C ALA A 199 8.92 1.73 -1.57
N VAL A 200 9.37 0.61 -0.99
CA VAL A 200 8.74 -0.70 -1.14
C VAL A 200 8.43 -1.30 0.22
N GLN A 201 7.28 -1.95 0.33
CA GLN A 201 6.88 -2.69 1.52
C GLN A 201 7.11 -4.18 1.30
N VAL A 202 7.78 -4.82 2.25
CA VAL A 202 8.11 -6.25 2.23
C VAL A 202 7.49 -6.91 3.46
N CYS A 203 6.59 -7.84 3.25
CA CYS A 203 5.93 -8.59 4.32
C CYS A 203 6.12 -10.11 4.14
N THR A 204 5.55 -10.68 3.09
CA THR A 204 5.60 -12.12 2.82
C THR A 204 7.02 -12.66 2.75
N ALA A 205 7.95 -11.95 2.12
CA ALA A 205 9.34 -12.38 2.03
C ALA A 205 10.02 -12.41 3.41
N ILE A 206 9.72 -11.46 4.30
CA ILE A 206 10.21 -11.47 5.68
C ILE A 206 9.65 -12.68 6.42
N HIS A 207 8.36 -12.97 6.27
CA HIS A 207 7.75 -14.13 6.92
C HIS A 207 8.36 -15.46 6.43
N ARG A 208 8.65 -15.57 5.13
CA ARG A 208 9.22 -16.78 4.52
C ARG A 208 10.73 -16.94 4.77
N HIS A 209 11.49 -15.86 4.85
CA HIS A 209 12.96 -15.87 4.81
C HIS A 209 13.65 -15.16 5.98
N GLY A 210 12.88 -14.62 6.93
CA GLY A 210 13.43 -13.84 8.03
C GLY A 210 13.83 -12.42 7.65
N TYR A 211 14.35 -11.69 8.63
CA TYR A 211 14.68 -10.26 8.47
C TYR A 211 15.89 -9.99 7.57
N GLU A 212 16.78 -10.98 7.38
CA GLU A 212 17.95 -10.86 6.52
C GLU A 212 17.60 -10.60 5.05
N VAL A 213 16.36 -10.90 4.64
CA VAL A 213 15.89 -10.61 3.28
C VAL A 213 15.93 -9.12 2.97
N ILE A 214 15.75 -8.24 3.97
CA ILE A 214 15.84 -6.78 3.79
C ILE A 214 17.25 -6.39 3.36
N GLY A 215 18.28 -6.88 4.06
CA GLY A 215 19.68 -6.66 3.68
C GLY A 215 20.03 -7.23 2.31
N THR A 216 19.42 -8.37 1.95
CA THR A 216 19.62 -9.00 0.64
C THR A 216 19.00 -8.16 -0.48
N ILE A 217 17.81 -7.62 -0.27
CA ILE A 217 17.15 -6.72 -1.23
C ILE A 217 17.98 -5.44 -1.42
N ASN A 218 18.44 -4.81 -0.34
CA ASN A 218 19.24 -3.59 -0.41
C ASN A 218 20.55 -3.83 -1.16
N ARG A 219 21.30 -4.89 -0.85
CA ARG A 219 22.52 -5.24 -1.60
C ARG A 219 22.25 -5.44 -3.09
N PHE A 220 21.17 -6.12 -3.43
CA PHE A 220 20.80 -6.30 -4.84
C PHE A 220 20.56 -4.97 -5.55
N ILE A 221 19.88 -4.02 -4.90
CA ILE A 221 19.64 -2.68 -5.46
C ILE A 221 20.97 -1.97 -5.71
N ASP A 222 21.88 -1.96 -4.72
CA ASP A 222 23.21 -1.34 -4.82
C ASP A 222 24.03 -1.95 -5.93
N GLU A 223 24.13 -3.28 -5.98
CA GLU A 223 24.88 -4.02 -7.01
C GLU A 223 24.28 -3.81 -8.41
N TRP A 224 22.94 -3.76 -8.51
CA TRP A 224 22.27 -3.51 -9.78
C TRP A 224 22.54 -2.07 -10.24
N ALA A 225 22.40 -1.08 -9.36
CA ALA A 225 22.69 0.32 -9.66
C ALA A 225 24.12 0.52 -10.14
N ALA A 226 25.09 -0.06 -9.44
CA ALA A 226 26.51 -0.02 -9.84
C ALA A 226 26.75 -0.65 -11.22
N ARG A 227 26.13 -1.80 -11.53
CA ARG A 227 26.24 -2.42 -12.86
C ARG A 227 25.64 -1.57 -13.98
N GLN A 228 24.61 -0.74 -13.65
CA GLN A 228 24.00 0.17 -14.62
C GLN A 228 24.69 1.54 -14.68
N GLY A 229 25.70 1.78 -13.83
CA GLY A 229 26.44 3.05 -13.77
C GLY A 229 25.69 4.17 -13.05
N PHE A 230 24.82 3.84 -12.09
CA PHE A 230 24.13 4.80 -11.25
C PHE A 230 24.81 4.93 -9.89
N ASP A 231 25.00 6.16 -9.43
CA ASP A 231 25.60 6.49 -8.14
C ASP A 231 24.53 6.72 -7.03
N SER A 232 23.27 6.89 -7.40
CA SER A 232 22.19 7.16 -6.47
C SER A 232 20.84 6.64 -6.94
N LEU A 233 19.90 6.43 -5.98
CA LEU A 233 18.52 6.06 -6.29
C LEU A 233 17.82 7.10 -7.18
N GLY A 234 18.10 8.40 -6.96
CA GLY A 234 17.50 9.49 -7.72
C GLY A 234 17.82 9.47 -9.22
N GLU A 235 18.92 8.79 -9.62
CA GLU A 235 19.30 8.72 -11.01
C GLU A 235 18.47 7.71 -11.82
N PHE A 236 17.87 6.73 -11.18
CA PHE A 236 17.07 5.72 -11.88
C PHE A 236 15.62 5.63 -11.42
N CYS A 237 15.26 6.18 -10.27
CA CYS A 237 13.88 6.22 -9.82
C CYS A 237 12.99 6.98 -10.83
N GLY A 238 11.90 6.35 -11.25
CA GLY A 238 10.96 6.93 -12.21
C GLY A 238 11.39 6.85 -13.69
N ARG A 239 12.55 6.28 -14.03
CA ARG A 239 12.97 6.16 -15.44
C ARG A 239 12.01 5.37 -16.32
N MET A 240 11.15 4.55 -15.72
CA MET A 240 10.12 3.75 -16.38
C MET A 240 8.71 4.20 -15.95
N ASP A 241 8.53 5.45 -15.55
CA ASP A 241 7.21 5.99 -15.23
C ASP A 241 6.36 6.20 -16.51
N TYR A 242 5.13 6.67 -16.35
CA TYR A 242 4.22 6.89 -17.48
C TYR A 242 4.68 7.99 -18.45
N GLY A 243 5.50 8.92 -18.00
CA GLY A 243 6.09 9.99 -18.83
C GLY A 243 7.34 9.56 -19.59
N SER A 244 7.88 8.37 -19.33
CA SER A 244 9.05 7.84 -20.01
C SER A 244 8.78 7.53 -21.49
N SER A 245 9.84 7.35 -22.29
CA SER A 245 9.73 6.91 -23.69
C SER A 245 9.03 5.56 -23.86
N GLU A 246 8.98 4.76 -22.81
CA GLU A 246 8.29 3.46 -22.77
C GLU A 246 6.88 3.54 -22.17
N GLY A 247 6.40 4.76 -21.84
CA GLY A 247 5.11 4.97 -21.17
C GLY A 247 3.91 4.40 -21.93
N GLU A 248 4.01 4.27 -23.26
CA GLU A 248 2.98 3.63 -24.09
C GLU A 248 2.70 2.16 -23.69
N PHE A 249 3.68 1.48 -23.07
CA PHE A 249 3.48 0.12 -22.55
C PHE A 249 2.40 0.03 -21.46
N TYR A 250 2.11 1.12 -20.77
CA TYR A 250 1.03 1.18 -19.80
C TYR A 250 -0.35 1.33 -20.42
N GLN A 251 -0.44 1.55 -21.74
CA GLN A 251 -1.68 1.63 -22.50
C GLN A 251 -2.05 0.30 -23.15
N ARG A 252 -3.29 0.21 -23.64
CA ARG A 252 -3.83 -1.02 -24.26
C ARG A 252 -3.10 -1.47 -25.54
N VAL A 253 -2.30 -0.60 -26.13
CA VAL A 253 -1.49 -0.87 -27.35
C VAL A 253 -0.56 -2.08 -27.17
N GLN A 254 -0.21 -2.44 -25.94
CA GLN A 254 0.55 -3.65 -25.62
C GLN A 254 -0.01 -4.93 -26.24
N TYR A 255 -1.34 -5.08 -26.26
CA TYR A 255 -1.99 -6.31 -26.77
C TYR A 255 -1.61 -6.56 -28.23
N MET A 256 -1.54 -5.51 -29.04
CA MET A 256 -1.20 -5.60 -30.46
C MET A 256 0.27 -5.93 -30.71
N LYS A 257 1.19 -5.58 -29.78
CA LYS A 257 2.62 -5.91 -29.89
C LYS A 257 2.96 -7.35 -29.52
N TYR A 258 2.17 -7.95 -28.58
CA TYR A 258 2.42 -9.31 -28.10
C TYR A 258 1.77 -10.42 -28.95
N PHE A 259 0.81 -10.06 -29.76
CA PHE A 259 0.18 -10.94 -30.74
C PHE A 259 0.35 -10.33 -32.13
N PRO A 260 1.59 -10.24 -32.68
CA PRO A 260 1.74 -9.92 -34.09
C PRO A 260 0.90 -10.93 -34.86
N HIS A 261 0.09 -10.45 -35.77
CA HIS A 261 -0.67 -11.30 -36.67
C HIS A 261 0.32 -12.29 -37.30
N GLY A 262 0.02 -13.58 -37.15
CA GLY A 262 0.94 -14.63 -37.47
C GLY A 262 1.58 -14.41 -38.82
N GLU A 263 2.88 -14.56 -38.85
CA GLU A 263 3.58 -14.87 -40.08
C GLU A 263 3.02 -16.22 -40.54
N GLU A 264 2.24 -16.21 -41.61
CA GLU A 264 1.90 -17.39 -42.41
C GLU A 264 3.15 -18.01 -43.05
#